data_b24905778c1c915f1366f61489bb651c
#
_entry.id   b24905778c1c915f1366f61489bb651c
#
_cell.length_a   1.000
_cell.length_b   1.000
_cell.length_c   1.000
_cell.angle_alpha   90.00
_cell.angle_beta   90.00
_cell.angle_gamma   90.00
#
_symmetry.space_group_name_H-M   'P 1'
#
loop_
_entity.id
_entity.type
_entity.pdbx_description
1 polymer ?
#
loop_
_entity_poly.entity_id
_entity_poly.type
_entity_poly.pdbx_seq_one_letter_code
_entity_poly.pdbx_strand_id
1 'polypeptide(L)'
;WGKVQRKSSGKGRGAEAIFLQEWKRQSEEVCILLRRRDRMPVYTAGNLREVLGVTLTRLREDAASLLAGLDDETERKQRWKTYLDWDGAKPLVAEAAMQNGRWVRFIAHRSRNDNYDLIFGRDITHEHQRLEDDKTKLMQVEEASQSKTTFLSRMSHEIRTPMNGIIGMLALAEGKMQKQDPAMQYLDKANELSAHLLSLINDILDMSRIEAGKVELENKPFSLRAMGDKLYDMFAKTLDACGIRYAVNFEGVTVDWLLGDELRLSQIMINFLSNAVKFTEQGEIVVTIRQMMLREGNVDLLLRVHDTGQGMDPNFVYRIFRPFEQESIETGKKYGGTGLGMAITDQLVHLMGGQILVESLPGKGSDFTVYLTLPQAEADEQASVTGRAEDQNQYEDAFQGCRILMAEDNDINAMIAVELLEGMGAKVDVAQNGQLALEAFQAKPEHYYDFILMDVQMPVLDGRAATRALRALDRSDATEIPIFALSADAFIEDERLSMESGMNGHYSKPIDFIALRRNVGAYLRRKETR
;
A
#
# COMPACT_ATOMS: atom_id res chain seq x y z
N TRP A 1 38.26 -25.85 -28.71
CA TRP A 1 39.55 -26.44 -28.23
C TRP A 1 39.76 -27.84 -28.83
N GLY A 2 39.57 -28.02 -30.10
CA GLY A 2 39.77 -29.32 -30.76
C GLY A 2 40.34 -29.12 -32.15
N LYS A 3 41.59 -28.67 -32.27
CA LYS A 3 42.50 -28.86 -33.45
C LYS A 3 43.78 -28.06 -33.25
N VAL A 4 44.56 -28.37 -32.22
CA VAL A 4 46.00 -28.09 -32.21
C VAL A 4 46.69 -29.37 -31.71
N GLN A 5 46.83 -30.31 -32.57
CA GLN A 5 47.77 -31.40 -32.38
C GLN A 5 48.69 -31.52 -33.58
N ARG A 6 49.98 -31.49 -33.26
CA ARG A 6 51.12 -31.93 -34.05
C ARG A 6 51.72 -30.89 -35.02
N LYS A 7 52.59 -30.09 -34.46
CA LYS A 7 53.97 -29.82 -34.84
C LYS A 7 54.44 -28.59 -34.06
N SER A 8 55.01 -28.79 -32.90
CA SER A 8 55.84 -27.74 -32.28
C SER A 8 57.11 -28.40 -31.75
N SER A 9 58.19 -28.11 -32.43
CA SER A 9 59.56 -28.18 -31.97
C SER A 9 59.72 -27.57 -30.56
N GLY A 10 60.66 -28.08 -29.79
CA GLY A 10 60.93 -27.81 -28.37
C GLY A 10 60.87 -26.39 -27.79
N LYS A 11 60.55 -25.37 -28.59
CA LYS A 11 60.32 -23.98 -28.13
C LYS A 11 58.91 -23.72 -27.53
N GLY A 12 57.89 -24.50 -27.86
CA GLY A 12 56.53 -24.34 -27.34
C GLY A 12 56.35 -24.80 -25.87
N ARG A 13 57.09 -25.81 -25.47
CA ARG A 13 57.03 -26.35 -24.10
C ARG A 13 57.56 -25.37 -23.04
N GLY A 14 58.50 -24.52 -23.37
CA GLY A 14 59.02 -23.49 -22.47
C GLY A 14 58.00 -22.37 -22.21
N ALA A 15 57.30 -21.92 -23.26
CA ALA A 15 56.30 -20.86 -23.12
C ALA A 15 55.05 -21.32 -22.38
N GLU A 16 54.58 -22.55 -22.61
CA GLU A 16 53.48 -23.17 -21.82
C GLU A 16 53.84 -23.34 -20.36
N ALA A 17 55.08 -23.75 -20.06
CA ALA A 17 55.56 -23.92 -18.69
C ALA A 17 55.69 -22.56 -17.97
N ILE A 18 56.14 -21.52 -18.63
CA ILE A 18 56.22 -20.15 -18.08
C ILE A 18 54.81 -19.59 -17.87
N PHE A 19 53.92 -19.71 -18.84
CA PHE A 19 52.52 -19.31 -18.70
C PHE A 19 51.82 -20.01 -17.53
N LEU A 20 51.97 -21.31 -17.40
CA LEU A 20 51.41 -22.08 -16.31
C LEU A 20 52.03 -21.72 -14.94
N GLN A 21 53.34 -21.37 -14.90
CA GLN A 21 53.99 -20.89 -13.69
C GLN A 21 53.47 -19.50 -13.27
N GLU A 22 53.33 -18.58 -14.22
CA GLU A 22 52.85 -17.24 -13.94
C GLU A 22 51.35 -17.28 -13.58
N TRP A 23 50.54 -18.07 -14.29
CA TRP A 23 49.13 -18.27 -13.96
C TRP A 23 48.97 -18.89 -12.57
N LYS A 24 49.83 -19.87 -12.18
CA LYS A 24 49.86 -20.43 -10.82
C LYS A 24 50.15 -19.39 -9.74
N ARG A 25 50.88 -18.36 -10.09
CA ARG A 25 51.33 -17.34 -9.12
C ARG A 25 50.35 -16.21 -8.95
N GLN A 26 49.56 -15.88 -9.98
CA GLN A 26 48.66 -14.73 -9.99
C GLN A 26 47.17 -15.11 -9.97
N SER A 27 46.84 -16.39 -10.18
CA SER A 27 45.44 -16.82 -10.27
C SER A 27 44.80 -16.97 -8.89
N GLU A 28 43.66 -16.32 -8.71
CA GLU A 28 42.71 -16.55 -7.60
C GLU A 28 41.98 -17.88 -7.74
N GLU A 29 42.33 -18.68 -8.76
CA GLU A 29 41.74 -19.98 -9.04
C GLU A 29 42.72 -21.11 -8.79
N VAL A 30 42.19 -22.22 -8.33
CA VAL A 30 42.92 -23.48 -8.24
C VAL A 30 42.25 -24.51 -9.13
N CYS A 31 43.06 -25.36 -9.74
CA CYS A 31 42.58 -26.45 -10.55
C CYS A 31 43.21 -27.75 -10.05
N ILE A 32 42.40 -28.78 -9.79
CA ILE A 32 42.84 -30.07 -9.28
C ILE A 32 42.25 -31.15 -10.15
N LEU A 33 43.11 -32.02 -10.68
CA LEU A 33 42.72 -33.20 -11.42
C LEU A 33 42.83 -34.40 -10.47
N LEU A 34 41.70 -34.98 -10.09
CA LEU A 34 41.64 -36.20 -9.27
C LEU A 34 41.40 -37.44 -10.14
N ARG A 35 42.17 -38.49 -9.87
CA ARG A 35 41.91 -39.80 -10.46
C ARG A 35 40.74 -40.47 -9.73
N ARG A 36 39.72 -40.90 -10.46
CA ARG A 36 38.47 -41.39 -9.85
C ARG A 36 38.65 -42.66 -9.03
N ARG A 37 39.52 -43.57 -9.49
CA ARG A 37 39.74 -44.90 -8.90
C ARG A 37 40.15 -44.83 -7.41
N ASP A 38 41.03 -43.91 -7.08
CA ASP A 38 41.65 -43.76 -5.76
C ASP A 38 41.58 -42.34 -5.19
N ARG A 39 40.92 -41.44 -5.91
CA ARG A 39 40.79 -40.01 -5.57
C ARG A 39 42.11 -39.25 -5.40
N MET A 40 43.21 -39.80 -5.92
CA MET A 40 44.53 -39.20 -5.83
C MET A 40 44.65 -38.01 -6.78
N PRO A 41 45.21 -36.86 -6.30
CA PRO A 41 45.51 -35.71 -7.15
C PRO A 41 46.67 -36.05 -8.10
N VAL A 42 46.38 -36.02 -9.39
CA VAL A 42 47.33 -36.28 -10.45
C VAL A 42 48.01 -34.98 -10.90
N TYR A 43 47.25 -33.89 -10.89
CA TYR A 43 47.73 -32.61 -11.31
C TYR A 43 47.06 -31.52 -10.47
N THR A 44 47.81 -30.46 -10.16
CA THR A 44 47.32 -29.27 -9.51
C THR A 44 47.91 -28.00 -10.14
N ALA A 45 47.08 -26.97 -10.27
CA ALA A 45 47.52 -25.62 -10.68
C ALA A 45 46.84 -24.58 -9.77
N GLY A 46 47.47 -23.42 -9.67
CA GLY A 46 47.06 -22.35 -8.77
C GLY A 46 47.66 -22.45 -7.35
N ASN A 47 47.35 -21.49 -6.49
CA ASN A 47 47.90 -21.40 -5.14
C ASN A 47 46.98 -22.11 -4.13
N LEU A 48 47.10 -23.44 -4.02
CA LEU A 48 46.28 -24.27 -3.12
C LEU A 48 46.27 -23.77 -1.67
N ARG A 49 47.45 -23.34 -1.18
CA ARG A 49 47.57 -22.91 0.22
C ARG A 49 46.86 -21.60 0.48
N GLU A 50 46.92 -20.69 -0.46
CA GLU A 50 46.30 -19.37 -0.31
C GLU A 50 44.77 -19.44 -0.52
N VAL A 51 44.30 -20.15 -1.54
CA VAL A 51 42.88 -20.23 -1.87
C VAL A 51 42.14 -21.23 -0.95
N LEU A 52 42.70 -22.42 -0.75
CA LEU A 52 42.03 -23.52 -0.04
C LEU A 52 42.56 -23.76 1.40
N GLY A 53 43.68 -23.13 1.80
CA GLY A 53 44.31 -23.37 3.08
C GLY A 53 44.99 -24.75 3.19
N VAL A 54 45.12 -25.52 2.09
CA VAL A 54 45.70 -26.87 2.10
C VAL A 54 47.00 -26.97 1.29
N THR A 55 47.86 -27.87 1.73
CA THR A 55 49.10 -28.15 1.00
C THR A 55 48.95 -29.35 0.07
N LEU A 56 49.72 -29.38 -1.01
CA LEU A 56 49.74 -30.52 -1.93
C LEU A 56 50.07 -31.84 -1.25
N THR A 57 50.95 -31.81 -0.25
CA THR A 57 51.33 -33.02 0.54
C THR A 57 50.11 -33.59 1.26
N ARG A 58 49.35 -32.75 1.95
CA ARG A 58 48.15 -33.13 2.70
C ARG A 58 47.04 -33.64 1.72
N LEU A 59 46.89 -32.97 0.56
CA LEU A 59 45.93 -33.40 -0.45
C LEU A 59 46.29 -34.76 -1.08
N ARG A 60 47.59 -35.15 -1.13
CA ARG A 60 48.02 -36.46 -1.60
C ARG A 60 47.83 -37.55 -0.55
N GLU A 61 47.91 -37.22 0.72
CA GLU A 61 47.63 -38.17 1.81
C GLU A 61 46.15 -38.47 1.96
N ASP A 62 45.32 -37.40 1.83
CA ASP A 62 43.87 -37.53 1.92
C ASP A 62 43.20 -36.49 0.99
N ALA A 63 42.51 -36.95 -0.05
CA ALA A 63 41.80 -36.11 -0.99
C ALA A 63 40.62 -35.33 -0.34
N ALA A 64 40.02 -35.88 0.74
CA ALA A 64 38.98 -35.16 1.49
C ALA A 64 39.52 -33.92 2.18
N SER A 65 40.86 -33.79 2.32
CA SER A 65 41.51 -32.57 2.81
C SER A 65 41.27 -31.34 1.93
N LEU A 66 40.81 -31.54 0.69
CA LEU A 66 40.30 -30.44 -0.15
C LEU A 66 39.24 -29.59 0.58
N LEU A 67 38.43 -30.22 1.41
CA LEU A 67 37.42 -29.59 2.24
C LEU A 67 37.87 -29.39 3.69
N ALA A 68 39.15 -29.65 4.01
CA ALA A 68 39.68 -29.49 5.38
C ALA A 68 39.64 -28.02 5.88
N GLY A 69 39.51 -27.07 4.95
CA GLY A 69 39.31 -25.66 5.27
C GLY A 69 37.88 -25.30 5.74
N LEU A 70 36.93 -26.22 5.75
CA LEU A 70 35.60 -25.98 6.32
C LEU A 70 35.65 -26.12 7.84
N ASP A 71 34.98 -25.20 8.54
CA ASP A 71 34.95 -25.17 10.02
C ASP A 71 34.12 -26.33 10.60
N ASP A 72 32.98 -26.67 9.97
CA ASP A 72 32.08 -27.72 10.44
C ASP A 72 32.48 -29.12 9.87
N GLU A 73 32.85 -30.01 10.80
CA GLU A 73 33.19 -31.39 10.43
C GLU A 73 32.01 -32.16 9.85
N THR A 74 30.79 -31.88 10.29
CA THR A 74 29.58 -32.55 9.81
C THR A 74 29.30 -32.09 8.37
N GLU A 75 29.39 -30.81 8.10
CA GLU A 75 29.25 -30.25 6.75
C GLU A 75 30.33 -30.79 5.80
N ARG A 76 31.58 -30.91 6.28
CA ARG A 76 32.68 -31.46 5.52
C ARG A 76 32.41 -32.92 5.08
N LYS A 77 31.94 -33.75 6.02
CA LYS A 77 31.59 -35.14 5.74
C LYS A 77 30.41 -35.24 4.74
N GLN A 78 29.42 -34.42 4.91
CA GLN A 78 28.25 -34.40 4.02
C GLN A 78 28.60 -33.92 2.61
N ARG A 79 29.38 -32.83 2.46
CA ARG A 79 29.82 -32.35 1.16
C ARG A 79 30.74 -33.35 0.44
N TRP A 80 31.62 -34.02 1.17
CA TRP A 80 32.46 -35.08 0.61
C TRP A 80 31.62 -36.26 0.14
N LYS A 81 30.62 -36.65 0.91
CA LYS A 81 29.66 -37.71 0.51
C LYS A 81 28.90 -37.30 -0.76
N THR A 82 28.39 -36.07 -0.83
CA THR A 82 27.71 -35.54 -2.04
C THR A 82 28.61 -35.62 -3.27
N TYR A 83 29.91 -35.32 -3.13
CA TYR A 83 30.87 -35.48 -4.22
C TYR A 83 31.11 -36.97 -4.59
N LEU A 84 31.15 -37.85 -3.62
CA LEU A 84 31.32 -39.29 -3.89
C LEU A 84 30.11 -39.91 -4.62
N ASP A 85 28.91 -39.48 -4.27
CA ASP A 85 27.64 -39.93 -4.81
C ASP A 85 27.29 -39.27 -6.16
N TRP A 86 28.09 -38.25 -6.57
CA TRP A 86 27.84 -37.50 -7.78
C TRP A 86 28.05 -38.35 -9.06
N ASP A 87 27.03 -38.38 -9.92
CA ASP A 87 27.01 -39.18 -11.16
C ASP A 87 27.85 -38.58 -12.30
N GLY A 88 28.20 -37.30 -12.22
CA GLY A 88 28.97 -36.57 -13.24
C GLY A 88 28.16 -36.13 -14.45
N ALA A 89 26.85 -36.32 -14.48
CA ALA A 89 26.00 -35.91 -15.60
C ALA A 89 25.96 -34.37 -15.79
N LYS A 90 26.00 -33.63 -14.68
CA LYS A 90 26.09 -32.15 -14.65
C LYS A 90 27.24 -31.73 -13.75
N PRO A 91 27.81 -30.54 -13.95
CA PRO A 91 28.82 -30.01 -13.02
C PRO A 91 28.27 -29.96 -11.58
N LEU A 92 29.06 -30.38 -10.62
CA LEU A 92 28.75 -30.23 -9.22
C LEU A 92 29.30 -28.90 -8.77
N VAL A 93 28.42 -27.99 -8.27
CA VAL A 93 28.79 -26.65 -7.79
C VAL A 93 28.52 -26.56 -6.30
N ALA A 94 29.50 -26.05 -5.55
CA ALA A 94 29.38 -25.82 -4.12
C ALA A 94 30.15 -24.56 -3.72
N GLU A 95 29.63 -23.80 -2.76
CA GLU A 95 30.32 -22.66 -2.15
C GLU A 95 30.57 -22.95 -0.68
N ALA A 96 31.72 -22.53 -0.17
CA ALA A 96 32.10 -22.83 1.19
C ALA A 96 32.99 -21.72 1.80
N ALA A 97 32.76 -21.43 3.08
CA ALA A 97 33.67 -20.63 3.88
C ALA A 97 34.86 -21.51 4.32
N MET A 98 36.07 -21.03 4.10
CA MET A 98 37.30 -21.75 4.44
C MET A 98 37.90 -21.18 5.74
N GLN A 99 38.63 -22.00 6.51
CA GLN A 99 39.27 -21.58 7.75
C GLN A 99 40.25 -20.40 7.61
N ASN A 100 40.74 -20.15 6.41
CA ASN A 100 41.58 -18.97 6.14
C ASN A 100 40.75 -17.67 5.91
N GLY A 101 39.44 -17.72 6.17
CA GLY A 101 38.53 -16.57 6.03
C GLY A 101 38.10 -16.29 4.60
N ARG A 102 38.45 -17.14 3.63
CA ARG A 102 38.04 -16.99 2.23
C ARG A 102 36.75 -17.76 1.94
N TRP A 103 35.94 -17.22 1.03
CA TRP A 103 34.84 -17.94 0.41
C TRP A 103 35.30 -18.53 -0.93
N VAL A 104 35.10 -19.83 -1.10
CA VAL A 104 35.53 -20.52 -2.31
C VAL A 104 34.34 -21.20 -2.97
N ARG A 105 34.19 -20.97 -4.28
CA ARG A 105 33.26 -21.69 -5.14
C ARG A 105 33.99 -22.84 -5.81
N PHE A 106 33.56 -24.06 -5.53
CA PHE A 106 34.04 -25.28 -6.16
C PHE A 106 33.13 -25.66 -7.33
N ILE A 107 33.75 -26.06 -8.44
CA ILE A 107 33.05 -26.62 -9.59
C ILE A 107 33.76 -27.88 -10.01
N ALA A 108 33.10 -29.04 -9.88
CA ALA A 108 33.63 -30.31 -10.31
C ALA A 108 33.02 -30.74 -11.66
N HIS A 109 33.88 -31.12 -12.57
CA HIS A 109 33.54 -31.67 -13.90
C HIS A 109 34.13 -33.06 -14.09
N ARG A 110 33.36 -33.96 -14.67
CA ARG A 110 33.86 -35.28 -15.09
C ARG A 110 34.56 -35.16 -16.42
N SER A 111 35.77 -35.77 -16.53
CA SER A 111 36.50 -35.82 -17.80
C SER A 111 35.82 -36.73 -18.81
N ARG A 112 36.02 -36.47 -20.11
CA ARG A 112 35.39 -37.24 -21.20
C ARG A 112 35.75 -38.71 -21.23
N ASN A 113 36.86 -39.12 -20.62
CA ASN A 113 37.31 -40.52 -20.55
C ASN A 113 36.92 -41.23 -19.23
N ASP A 114 36.09 -40.57 -18.41
CA ASP A 114 35.55 -41.04 -17.14
C ASP A 114 36.59 -41.47 -16.08
N ASN A 115 37.88 -41.26 -16.29
CA ASN A 115 38.93 -41.67 -15.37
C ASN A 115 39.34 -40.58 -14.36
N TYR A 116 38.93 -39.34 -14.62
CA TYR A 116 39.33 -38.19 -13.85
C TYR A 116 38.16 -37.25 -13.59
N ASP A 117 38.18 -36.59 -12.43
CA ASP A 117 37.34 -35.45 -12.10
C ASP A 117 38.23 -34.22 -12.05
N LEU A 118 37.78 -33.11 -12.67
CA LEU A 118 38.44 -31.83 -12.70
C LEU A 118 37.73 -30.90 -11.75
N ILE A 119 38.38 -30.46 -10.70
CA ILE A 119 37.83 -29.57 -9.67
C ILE A 119 38.47 -28.19 -9.81
N PHE A 120 37.66 -27.18 -10.00
CA PHE A 120 38.04 -25.78 -9.93
C PHE A 120 37.60 -25.22 -8.59
N GLY A 121 38.49 -24.47 -7.92
CA GLY A 121 38.18 -23.66 -6.75
C GLY A 121 38.50 -22.21 -7.07
N ARG A 122 37.52 -21.33 -6.98
CA ARG A 122 37.69 -19.89 -7.20
C ARG A 122 37.40 -19.13 -5.90
N ASP A 123 38.29 -18.23 -5.56
CA ASP A 123 38.06 -17.29 -4.48
C ASP A 123 36.96 -16.30 -4.86
N ILE A 124 35.87 -16.31 -4.10
CA ILE A 124 34.69 -15.44 -4.29
C ILE A 124 34.47 -14.54 -3.06
N THR A 125 35.48 -14.35 -2.23
CA THR A 125 35.37 -13.60 -0.97
C THR A 125 34.85 -12.18 -1.20
N HIS A 126 35.39 -11.47 -2.20
CA HIS A 126 34.92 -10.13 -2.56
C HIS A 126 33.49 -10.11 -3.12
N GLU A 127 33.12 -11.10 -3.93
CA GLU A 127 31.74 -11.23 -4.45
C GLU A 127 30.77 -11.47 -3.30
N HIS A 128 31.12 -12.37 -2.38
CA HIS A 128 30.31 -12.72 -1.22
C HIS A 128 30.17 -11.53 -0.25
N GLN A 129 31.25 -10.82 0.05
CA GLN A 129 31.20 -9.64 0.91
C GLN A 129 30.32 -8.54 0.32
N ARG A 130 30.43 -8.26 -0.97
CA ARG A 130 29.56 -7.27 -1.64
C ARG A 130 28.08 -7.64 -1.53
N LEU A 131 27.74 -8.91 -1.77
CA LEU A 131 26.37 -9.40 -1.66
C LEU A 131 25.79 -9.24 -0.24
N GLU A 132 26.61 -9.55 0.78
CA GLU A 132 26.20 -9.36 2.19
C GLU A 132 26.09 -7.87 2.57
N ASP A 133 27.01 -7.03 2.10
CA ASP A 133 26.95 -5.58 2.32
C ASP A 133 25.71 -4.98 1.64
N ASP A 134 25.40 -5.37 0.41
CA ASP A 134 24.24 -4.89 -0.32
C ASP A 134 22.93 -5.38 0.33
N LYS A 135 22.89 -6.64 0.79
CA LYS A 135 21.76 -7.19 1.56
C LYS A 135 21.54 -6.42 2.87
N THR A 136 22.62 -6.14 3.59
CA THR A 136 22.55 -5.37 4.83
C THR A 136 22.03 -3.95 4.59
N LYS A 137 22.50 -3.28 3.54
CA LYS A 137 21.99 -1.96 3.15
C LYS A 137 20.51 -1.97 2.78
N LEU A 138 20.09 -2.98 2.01
CA LEU A 138 18.68 -3.14 1.65
C LEU A 138 17.80 -3.32 2.91
N MET A 139 18.22 -4.18 3.85
CA MET A 139 17.50 -4.37 5.11
C MET A 139 17.41 -3.07 5.93
N GLN A 140 18.51 -2.30 6.02
CA GLN A 140 18.51 -1.01 6.72
C GLN A 140 17.58 0.02 6.07
N VAL A 141 17.55 0.09 4.74
CA VAL A 141 16.64 0.99 4.00
C VAL A 141 15.19 0.58 4.21
N GLU A 142 14.91 -0.72 4.18
CA GLU A 142 13.56 -1.25 4.41
C GLU A 142 13.08 -1.00 5.84
N GLU A 143 13.93 -1.23 6.84
CA GLU A 143 13.63 -0.96 8.26
C GLU A 143 13.40 0.55 8.50
N ALA A 144 14.21 1.42 7.91
CA ALA A 144 14.04 2.87 8.00
C ALA A 144 12.72 3.32 7.34
N SER A 145 12.36 2.74 6.18
CA SER A 145 11.09 3.02 5.49
C SER A 145 9.89 2.58 6.32
N GLN A 146 9.93 1.38 6.91
CA GLN A 146 8.86 0.88 7.78
C GLN A 146 8.70 1.74 9.04
N SER A 147 9.82 2.14 9.66
CA SER A 147 9.81 3.01 10.83
C SER A 147 9.20 4.38 10.52
N LYS A 148 9.58 4.99 9.37
CA LYS A 148 9.02 6.26 8.87
C LYS A 148 7.50 6.15 8.70
N THR A 149 7.03 5.09 8.06
CA THR A 149 5.59 4.88 7.81
C THR A 149 4.81 4.70 9.10
N THR A 150 5.34 3.90 10.05
CA THR A 150 4.71 3.68 11.36
C THR A 150 4.65 4.96 12.18
N PHE A 151 5.73 5.76 12.17
CA PHE A 151 5.77 7.06 12.84
C PHE A 151 4.72 8.02 12.27
N LEU A 152 4.67 8.18 10.95
CA LEU A 152 3.71 9.06 10.29
C LEU A 152 2.26 8.63 10.53
N SER A 153 1.98 7.32 10.52
CA SER A 153 0.64 6.80 10.83
C SER A 153 0.20 7.16 12.27
N ARG A 154 1.09 6.98 13.26
CA ARG A 154 0.81 7.37 14.66
C ARG A 154 0.61 8.88 14.79
N MET A 155 1.49 9.68 14.19
CA MET A 155 1.39 11.15 14.22
C MET A 155 0.08 11.65 13.62
N SER A 156 -0.37 11.05 12.51
CA SER A 156 -1.67 11.41 11.94
C SER A 156 -2.81 11.15 12.91
N HIS A 157 -2.81 10.00 13.56
CA HIS A 157 -3.84 9.67 14.53
C HIS A 157 -3.85 10.68 15.69
N GLU A 158 -2.65 11.01 16.23
CA GLU A 158 -2.50 11.97 17.32
C GLU A 158 -2.87 13.41 16.92
N ILE A 159 -2.75 13.79 15.63
CA ILE A 159 -3.16 15.11 15.13
C ILE A 159 -4.64 15.10 14.74
N ARG A 160 -5.17 14.02 14.15
CA ARG A 160 -6.57 13.94 13.72
C ARG A 160 -7.53 14.07 14.90
N THR A 161 -7.21 13.46 16.04
CA THR A 161 -8.07 13.49 17.24
C THR A 161 -8.35 14.92 17.74
N PRO A 162 -7.36 15.79 18.06
CA PRO A 162 -7.64 17.16 18.47
C PRO A 162 -8.27 18.00 17.34
N MET A 163 -7.94 17.73 16.07
CA MET A 163 -8.54 18.44 14.95
C MET A 163 -10.03 18.14 14.78
N ASN A 164 -10.43 16.86 14.89
CA ASN A 164 -11.85 16.50 14.88
C ASN A 164 -12.60 17.14 16.06
N GLY A 165 -11.94 17.23 17.24
CA GLY A 165 -12.48 17.95 18.37
C GLY A 165 -12.72 19.44 18.09
N ILE A 166 -11.76 20.12 17.43
CA ILE A 166 -11.90 21.53 17.02
C ILE A 166 -13.06 21.69 16.04
N ILE A 167 -13.13 20.88 14.99
CA ILE A 167 -14.20 20.90 13.98
C ILE A 167 -15.57 20.67 14.62
N GLY A 168 -15.67 19.68 15.52
CA GLY A 168 -16.91 19.43 16.23
C GLY A 168 -17.35 20.57 17.12
N MET A 169 -16.43 21.20 17.86
CA MET A 169 -16.73 22.39 18.67
C MET A 169 -17.19 23.58 17.81
N LEU A 170 -16.59 23.78 16.65
CA LEU A 170 -16.98 24.81 15.70
C LEU A 170 -18.40 24.54 15.16
N ALA A 171 -18.71 23.29 14.78
CA ALA A 171 -20.05 22.89 14.32
C ALA A 171 -21.12 23.10 15.42
N LEU A 172 -20.81 22.77 16.68
CA LEU A 172 -21.69 23.03 17.81
C LEU A 172 -21.90 24.53 18.08
N ALA A 173 -20.85 25.33 17.93
CA ALA A 173 -20.95 26.78 18.05
C ALA A 173 -21.83 27.38 16.95
N GLU A 174 -21.66 26.95 15.68
CA GLU A 174 -22.52 27.35 14.56
C GLU A 174 -23.99 27.00 14.81
N GLY A 175 -24.28 25.78 15.30
CA GLY A 175 -25.65 25.34 15.60
C GLY A 175 -26.34 26.14 16.71
N LYS A 176 -25.58 26.79 17.62
CA LYS A 176 -26.10 27.62 18.72
C LYS A 176 -26.18 29.10 18.42
N MET A 177 -25.60 29.56 17.29
CA MET A 177 -25.57 30.96 16.92
C MET A 177 -26.66 31.32 15.89
N GLN A 178 -27.08 32.59 15.88
CA GLN A 178 -27.99 33.07 14.85
C GLN A 178 -27.21 33.29 13.54
N LYS A 179 -27.81 32.95 12.40
CA LYS A 179 -27.19 33.05 11.06
C LYS A 179 -26.67 34.43 10.67
N GLN A 180 -27.08 35.47 11.41
CA GLN A 180 -26.71 36.88 11.19
C GLN A 180 -25.62 37.39 12.16
N ASP A 181 -25.09 36.51 13.04
CA ASP A 181 -24.07 36.92 14.00
C ASP A 181 -22.74 37.19 13.26
N PRO A 182 -22.11 38.37 13.49
CA PRO A 182 -20.80 38.69 12.88
C PRO A 182 -19.69 37.68 13.20
N ALA A 183 -19.81 36.92 14.27
CA ALA A 183 -18.83 35.88 14.61
C ALA A 183 -18.91 34.67 13.70
N MET A 184 -20.00 34.45 12.96
CA MET A 184 -20.20 33.35 12.05
C MET A 184 -19.08 33.23 10.99
N GLN A 185 -18.68 34.37 10.41
CA GLN A 185 -17.57 34.41 9.44
C GLN A 185 -16.23 33.92 10.01
N TYR A 186 -16.00 34.07 11.32
CA TYR A 186 -14.79 33.54 11.96
C TYR A 186 -14.88 32.05 12.21
N LEU A 187 -16.08 31.52 12.50
CA LEU A 187 -16.34 30.11 12.64
C LEU A 187 -16.19 29.37 11.29
N ASP A 188 -16.80 29.94 10.23
CA ASP A 188 -16.65 29.43 8.85
C ASP A 188 -15.17 29.38 8.46
N LYS A 189 -14.40 30.41 8.76
CA LYS A 189 -12.97 30.47 8.45
C LYS A 189 -12.16 29.46 9.28
N ALA A 190 -12.50 29.27 10.54
CA ALA A 190 -11.86 28.27 11.39
C ALA A 190 -12.17 26.85 10.92
N ASN A 191 -13.40 26.57 10.49
CA ASN A 191 -13.79 25.30 9.88
C ASN A 191 -13.01 25.03 8.60
N GLU A 192 -12.92 26.01 7.69
CA GLU A 192 -12.14 25.92 6.45
C GLU A 192 -10.66 25.58 6.74
N LEU A 193 -10.02 26.28 7.69
CA LEU A 193 -8.63 26.05 8.07
C LEU A 193 -8.42 24.68 8.71
N SER A 194 -9.37 24.23 9.52
CA SER A 194 -9.32 22.92 10.17
C SER A 194 -9.46 21.78 9.16
N ALA A 195 -10.41 21.90 8.23
CA ALA A 195 -10.59 20.95 7.13
C ALA A 195 -9.35 20.90 6.23
N HIS A 196 -8.75 22.06 5.92
CA HIS A 196 -7.51 22.14 5.15
C HIS A 196 -6.35 21.42 5.85
N LEU A 197 -6.17 21.62 7.17
CA LEU A 197 -5.11 20.93 7.91
C LEU A 197 -5.30 19.41 7.94
N LEU A 198 -6.52 18.93 8.08
CA LEU A 198 -6.81 17.48 7.98
C LEU A 198 -6.48 16.91 6.60
N SER A 199 -6.82 17.64 5.52
CA SER A 199 -6.45 17.25 4.16
C SER A 199 -4.94 17.13 4.00
N LEU A 200 -4.15 18.11 4.50
CA LEU A 200 -2.69 18.09 4.49
C LEU A 200 -2.12 16.83 5.16
N ILE A 201 -2.64 16.49 6.33
CA ILE A 201 -2.20 15.33 7.10
C ILE A 201 -2.51 14.04 6.35
N ASN A 202 -3.71 13.93 5.77
CA ASN A 202 -4.11 12.77 5.00
C ASN A 202 -3.25 12.62 3.72
N ASP A 203 -2.93 13.72 3.03
CA ASP A 203 -2.03 13.72 1.86
C ASP A 203 -0.64 13.19 2.20
N ILE A 204 -0.06 13.64 3.36
CA ILE A 204 1.25 13.16 3.82
C ILE A 204 1.22 11.67 4.14
N LEU A 205 0.13 11.20 4.72
CA LEU A 205 -0.05 9.77 5.03
C LEU A 205 -0.22 8.93 3.78
N ASP A 206 -1.09 9.34 2.85
CA ASP A 206 -1.31 8.65 1.59
C ASP A 206 0.03 8.52 0.85
N MET A 207 0.80 9.62 0.75
CA MET A 207 2.13 9.62 0.13
C MET A 207 3.08 8.63 0.82
N SER A 208 3.14 8.65 2.17
CA SER A 208 4.01 7.75 2.93
C SER A 208 3.65 6.27 2.75
N ARG A 209 2.36 5.94 2.64
CA ARG A 209 1.88 4.57 2.43
C ARG A 209 2.12 4.08 1.02
N ILE A 210 1.95 4.96 0.04
CA ILE A 210 2.24 4.67 -1.36
C ILE A 210 3.75 4.39 -1.53
N GLU A 211 4.62 5.25 -0.98
CA GLU A 211 6.08 5.04 -0.99
C GLU A 211 6.51 3.73 -0.33
N ALA A 212 5.79 3.29 0.71
CA ALA A 212 6.06 2.03 1.40
C ALA A 212 5.44 0.79 0.71
N GLY A 213 4.72 0.96 -0.41
CA GLY A 213 4.03 -0.12 -1.11
C GLY A 213 2.90 -0.78 -0.30
N LYS A 214 2.31 -0.03 0.66
CA LYS A 214 1.27 -0.53 1.59
C LYS A 214 -0.15 -0.14 1.18
N VAL A 215 -0.34 0.41 0.00
CA VAL A 215 -1.67 0.72 -0.52
C VAL A 215 -2.18 -0.49 -1.28
N GLU A 216 -3.24 -1.10 -0.78
CA GLU A 216 -4.00 -2.14 -1.47
C GLU A 216 -5.20 -1.49 -2.16
N LEU A 217 -5.41 -1.81 -3.43
CA LEU A 217 -6.57 -1.33 -4.18
C LEU A 217 -7.78 -2.23 -3.92
N GLU A 218 -8.93 -1.59 -3.72
CA GLU A 218 -10.19 -2.32 -3.70
C GLU A 218 -10.57 -2.81 -5.11
N ASN A 219 -11.19 -3.97 -5.17
CA ASN A 219 -11.76 -4.51 -6.40
C ASN A 219 -13.24 -4.79 -6.15
N LYS A 220 -14.05 -3.71 -6.12
CA LYS A 220 -15.50 -3.75 -5.87
C LYS A 220 -16.27 -3.28 -7.10
N PRO A 221 -17.50 -3.79 -7.32
CA PRO A 221 -18.33 -3.30 -8.41
C PRO A 221 -18.83 -1.88 -8.12
N PHE A 222 -18.70 -1.00 -9.11
CA PHE A 222 -19.20 0.39 -9.06
C PHE A 222 -19.74 0.85 -10.41
N SER A 223 -20.61 1.88 -10.41
CA SER A 223 -21.17 2.48 -11.63
C SER A 223 -20.40 3.75 -12.00
N LEU A 224 -19.92 3.80 -13.25
CA LEU A 224 -19.27 4.99 -13.81
C LEU A 224 -20.19 6.20 -13.83
N ARG A 225 -21.50 5.98 -14.15
CA ARG A 225 -22.48 7.07 -14.19
C ARG A 225 -22.75 7.61 -12.81
N ALA A 226 -22.98 6.74 -11.83
CA ALA A 226 -23.18 7.16 -10.44
C ALA A 226 -21.96 7.93 -9.89
N MET A 227 -20.74 7.53 -10.22
CA MET A 227 -19.52 8.26 -9.87
C MET A 227 -19.49 9.64 -10.54
N GLY A 228 -19.80 9.73 -11.84
CA GLY A 228 -19.85 11.01 -12.56
C GLY A 228 -20.92 11.96 -12.03
N ASP A 229 -22.11 11.44 -11.68
CA ASP A 229 -23.19 12.22 -11.08
C ASP A 229 -22.78 12.78 -9.70
N LYS A 230 -22.12 11.97 -8.88
CA LYS A 230 -21.55 12.45 -7.59
C LYS A 230 -20.54 13.59 -7.79
N LEU A 231 -19.66 13.48 -8.80
CA LEU A 231 -18.70 14.53 -9.14
C LEU A 231 -19.43 15.81 -9.60
N TYR A 232 -20.50 15.67 -10.39
CA TYR A 232 -21.32 16.79 -10.81
C TYR A 232 -21.94 17.50 -9.60
N ASP A 233 -22.65 16.78 -8.75
CA ASP A 233 -23.36 17.32 -7.60
C ASP A 233 -22.42 18.04 -6.60
N MET A 234 -21.20 17.52 -6.44
CA MET A 234 -20.20 18.06 -5.51
C MET A 234 -19.73 19.47 -5.91
N PHE A 235 -19.57 19.74 -7.21
CA PHE A 235 -18.98 20.99 -7.70
C PHE A 235 -19.99 21.96 -8.34
N ALA A 236 -21.18 21.48 -8.76
CA ALA A 236 -22.14 22.26 -9.54
C ALA A 236 -22.54 23.56 -8.86
N LYS A 237 -22.92 23.53 -7.58
CA LYS A 237 -23.35 24.72 -6.83
C LYS A 237 -22.23 25.76 -6.70
N THR A 238 -21.01 25.32 -6.42
CA THR A 238 -19.85 26.21 -6.27
C THR A 238 -19.50 26.89 -7.58
N LEU A 239 -19.50 26.14 -8.67
CA LEU A 239 -19.16 26.64 -10.01
C LEU A 239 -20.25 27.55 -10.56
N ASP A 240 -21.53 27.23 -10.35
CA ASP A 240 -22.66 28.09 -10.71
C ASP A 240 -22.61 29.44 -10.00
N ALA A 241 -22.31 29.43 -8.70
CA ALA A 241 -22.13 30.65 -7.92
C ALA A 241 -20.96 31.54 -8.43
N CYS A 242 -19.93 30.93 -9.02
CA CYS A 242 -18.79 31.61 -9.65
C CYS A 242 -19.06 32.00 -11.12
N GLY A 243 -20.19 31.58 -11.71
CA GLY A 243 -20.52 31.84 -13.13
C GLY A 243 -19.66 31.02 -14.11
N ILE A 244 -19.09 29.91 -13.68
CA ILE A 244 -18.29 28.99 -14.49
C ILE A 244 -19.19 27.89 -15.02
N ARG A 245 -19.17 27.63 -16.34
CA ARG A 245 -19.92 26.49 -16.93
C ARG A 245 -19.29 25.18 -16.52
N TYR A 246 -20.12 24.26 -16.01
CA TYR A 246 -19.67 22.94 -15.58
C TYR A 246 -20.49 21.84 -16.24
N ALA A 247 -19.82 20.81 -16.75
CA ALA A 247 -20.47 19.67 -17.35
C ALA A 247 -19.69 18.37 -17.09
N VAL A 248 -20.44 17.27 -16.94
CA VAL A 248 -19.91 15.90 -16.92
C VAL A 248 -20.50 15.15 -18.11
N ASN A 249 -19.66 14.74 -19.04
CA ASN A 249 -20.04 14.11 -20.30
C ASN A 249 -19.65 12.64 -20.32
N PHE A 250 -20.59 11.78 -20.74
CA PHE A 250 -20.33 10.36 -20.95
C PHE A 250 -20.29 10.06 -22.45
N GLU A 251 -19.16 9.57 -22.94
CA GLU A 251 -18.94 9.31 -24.36
C GLU A 251 -18.71 7.81 -24.61
N GLY A 252 -19.59 7.21 -25.42
CA GLY A 252 -19.47 5.80 -25.81
C GLY A 252 -19.57 4.79 -24.66
N VAL A 253 -20.06 5.19 -23.50
CA VAL A 253 -20.19 4.32 -22.31
C VAL A 253 -21.36 3.36 -22.53
N THR A 254 -21.04 2.13 -22.92
CA THR A 254 -21.98 1.01 -23.09
C THR A 254 -21.94 0.05 -21.90
N VAL A 255 -20.84 0.02 -21.17
CA VAL A 255 -20.65 -0.75 -19.93
C VAL A 255 -20.55 0.24 -18.77
N ASP A 256 -21.55 0.26 -17.89
CA ASP A 256 -21.62 1.18 -16.76
C ASP A 256 -20.99 0.60 -15.50
N TRP A 257 -21.11 -0.71 -15.29
CA TRP A 257 -20.63 -1.38 -14.10
C TRP A 257 -19.25 -2.00 -14.29
N LEU A 258 -18.31 -1.56 -13.49
CA LEU A 258 -16.91 -1.99 -13.53
C LEU A 258 -16.46 -2.50 -12.16
N LEU A 259 -15.41 -3.33 -12.16
CA LEU A 259 -14.69 -3.74 -10.94
C LEU A 259 -13.47 -2.84 -10.75
N GLY A 260 -13.33 -2.28 -9.55
CA GLY A 260 -12.21 -1.43 -9.23
C GLY A 260 -12.37 -0.66 -7.92
N ASP A 261 -11.50 0.32 -7.71
CA ASP A 261 -11.51 1.19 -6.52
C ASP A 261 -12.16 2.54 -6.87
N GLU A 262 -13.50 2.63 -6.67
CA GLU A 262 -14.27 3.87 -6.91
C GLU A 262 -13.73 5.03 -6.06
N LEU A 263 -13.30 4.75 -4.82
CA LEU A 263 -12.82 5.80 -3.90
C LEU A 263 -11.54 6.45 -4.44
N ARG A 264 -10.56 5.63 -4.85
CA ARG A 264 -9.31 6.13 -5.41
C ARG A 264 -9.49 6.80 -6.76
N LEU A 265 -10.37 6.27 -7.60
CA LEU A 265 -10.71 6.89 -8.88
C LEU A 265 -11.39 8.25 -8.68
N SER A 266 -12.33 8.34 -7.74
CA SER A 266 -12.96 9.61 -7.35
C SER A 266 -11.93 10.58 -6.76
N GLN A 267 -10.99 10.13 -5.93
CA GLN A 267 -9.92 10.95 -5.37
C GLN A 267 -9.05 11.60 -6.48
N ILE A 268 -8.69 10.84 -7.52
CA ILE A 268 -7.98 11.34 -8.71
C ILE A 268 -8.78 12.47 -9.37
N MET A 269 -10.06 12.21 -9.66
CA MET A 269 -10.93 13.16 -10.35
C MET A 269 -11.20 14.41 -9.52
N ILE A 270 -11.43 14.28 -8.22
CA ILE A 270 -11.63 15.40 -7.29
C ILE A 270 -10.38 16.28 -7.23
N ASN A 271 -9.18 15.67 -7.24
CA ASN A 271 -7.94 16.45 -7.24
C ASN A 271 -7.79 17.30 -8.52
N PHE A 272 -8.13 16.75 -9.69
CA PHE A 272 -8.13 17.53 -10.94
C PHE A 272 -9.20 18.63 -10.91
N LEU A 273 -10.42 18.30 -10.49
CA LEU A 273 -11.53 19.25 -10.42
C LEU A 273 -11.25 20.38 -9.43
N SER A 274 -10.72 20.08 -8.26
CA SER A 274 -10.36 21.11 -7.27
C SER A 274 -9.29 22.07 -7.80
N ASN A 275 -8.32 21.57 -8.56
CA ASN A 275 -7.34 22.38 -9.25
C ASN A 275 -8.00 23.22 -10.36
N ALA A 276 -8.87 22.64 -11.18
CA ALA A 276 -9.61 23.37 -12.21
C ALA A 276 -10.44 24.52 -11.63
N VAL A 277 -11.20 24.26 -10.55
CA VAL A 277 -11.97 25.29 -9.83
C VAL A 277 -11.07 26.43 -9.30
N LYS A 278 -9.92 26.06 -8.75
CA LYS A 278 -8.97 26.98 -8.15
C LYS A 278 -8.31 27.91 -9.17
N PHE A 279 -8.06 27.42 -10.38
CA PHE A 279 -7.29 28.14 -11.40
C PHE A 279 -8.12 28.66 -12.58
N THR A 280 -9.46 28.49 -12.55
CA THR A 280 -10.39 29.04 -13.54
C THR A 280 -11.23 30.14 -12.88
N GLU A 281 -11.01 31.38 -13.27
CA GLU A 281 -11.82 32.51 -12.77
C GLU A 281 -13.09 32.71 -13.61
N GLN A 282 -13.04 32.43 -14.91
CA GLN A 282 -14.15 32.53 -15.86
C GLN A 282 -13.97 31.47 -16.97
N GLY A 283 -15.08 31.02 -17.55
CA GLY A 283 -15.06 30.07 -18.66
C GLY A 283 -15.78 28.78 -18.38
N GLU A 284 -15.12 27.65 -18.60
CA GLU A 284 -15.76 26.35 -18.42
C GLU A 284 -14.80 25.28 -17.85
N ILE A 285 -15.41 24.33 -17.17
CA ILE A 285 -14.75 23.10 -16.70
C ILE A 285 -15.59 21.93 -17.19
N VAL A 286 -14.97 20.99 -17.92
CA VAL A 286 -15.64 19.84 -18.52
C VAL A 286 -14.97 18.56 -18.10
N VAL A 287 -15.72 17.68 -17.47
CA VAL A 287 -15.32 16.30 -17.22
C VAL A 287 -15.80 15.42 -18.37
N THR A 288 -14.93 14.61 -18.93
CA THR A 288 -15.27 13.62 -19.97
C THR A 288 -14.91 12.23 -19.46
N ILE A 289 -15.90 11.36 -19.39
CA ILE A 289 -15.76 9.94 -19.10
C ILE A 289 -16.05 9.19 -20.40
N ARG A 290 -15.01 8.62 -21.03
CA ARG A 290 -15.14 7.95 -22.33
C ARG A 290 -14.73 6.49 -22.23
N GLN A 291 -15.60 5.62 -22.73
CA GLN A 291 -15.24 4.24 -23.01
C GLN A 291 -14.55 4.19 -24.38
N MET A 292 -13.27 3.79 -24.40
CA MET A 292 -12.46 3.71 -25.62
C MET A 292 -12.66 2.37 -26.32
N MET A 293 -12.57 1.27 -25.58
CA MET A 293 -12.69 -0.07 -26.11
C MET A 293 -13.17 -1.06 -25.04
N LEU A 294 -13.82 -2.14 -25.51
CA LEU A 294 -14.15 -3.32 -24.70
C LEU A 294 -13.41 -4.52 -25.30
N ARG A 295 -12.54 -5.17 -24.52
CA ARG A 295 -11.75 -6.34 -24.95
C ARG A 295 -11.77 -7.41 -23.86
N GLU A 296 -12.26 -8.60 -24.20
CA GLU A 296 -12.20 -9.77 -23.29
C GLU A 296 -12.71 -9.49 -21.87
N GLY A 297 -13.79 -8.69 -21.75
CA GLY A 297 -14.34 -8.32 -20.45
C GLY A 297 -13.63 -7.17 -19.73
N ASN A 298 -12.61 -6.56 -20.34
CA ASN A 298 -11.94 -5.37 -19.84
C ASN A 298 -12.35 -4.14 -20.66
N VAL A 299 -12.56 -3.03 -19.96
CA VAL A 299 -12.98 -1.74 -20.53
C VAL A 299 -11.81 -0.77 -20.45
N ASP A 300 -11.35 -0.30 -21.61
CA ASP A 300 -10.40 0.78 -21.70
C ASP A 300 -11.13 2.11 -21.54
N LEU A 301 -10.76 2.89 -20.53
CA LEU A 301 -11.35 4.16 -20.15
C LEU A 301 -10.41 5.33 -20.38
N LEU A 302 -11.00 6.45 -20.78
CA LEU A 302 -10.39 7.78 -20.74
C LEU A 302 -11.22 8.66 -19.79
N LEU A 303 -10.56 9.20 -18.77
CA LEU A 303 -11.13 10.15 -17.83
C LEU A 303 -10.38 11.46 -18.02
N ARG A 304 -11.06 12.53 -18.39
CA ARG A 304 -10.45 13.83 -18.69
C ARG A 304 -11.14 14.94 -17.92
N VAL A 305 -10.34 15.84 -17.37
CA VAL A 305 -10.79 17.13 -16.84
C VAL A 305 -10.15 18.22 -17.67
N HIS A 306 -10.98 18.98 -18.37
CA HIS A 306 -10.59 20.14 -19.15
C HIS A 306 -11.02 21.41 -18.42
N ASP A 307 -10.14 22.40 -18.29
CA ASP A 307 -10.42 23.74 -17.79
C ASP A 307 -9.92 24.80 -18.78
N THR A 308 -10.58 25.96 -18.77
CA THR A 308 -10.17 27.15 -19.54
C THR A 308 -9.49 28.20 -18.66
N GLY A 309 -8.82 27.77 -17.62
CA GLY A 309 -8.16 28.62 -16.65
C GLY A 309 -6.85 29.24 -17.13
N GLN A 310 -6.03 29.65 -16.17
CA GLN A 310 -4.75 30.34 -16.49
C GLN A 310 -3.72 29.47 -17.19
N GLY A 311 -3.86 28.13 -17.16
CA GLY A 311 -2.88 27.20 -17.71
C GLY A 311 -1.56 27.20 -16.93
N MET A 312 -0.54 26.50 -17.45
CA MET A 312 0.75 26.31 -16.78
C MET A 312 1.92 26.55 -17.72
N ASP A 313 3.06 26.97 -17.17
CA ASP A 313 4.33 27.05 -17.89
C ASP A 313 4.77 25.64 -18.35
N PRO A 314 5.22 25.45 -19.60
CA PRO A 314 5.64 24.15 -20.10
C PRO A 314 6.73 23.48 -19.24
N ASN A 315 7.65 24.24 -18.64
CA ASN A 315 8.67 23.68 -17.74
C ASN A 315 8.06 23.17 -16.41
N PHE A 316 6.95 23.76 -15.97
CA PHE A 316 6.25 23.31 -14.78
C PHE A 316 5.46 22.03 -15.04
N VAL A 317 4.86 21.86 -16.21
CA VAL A 317 4.16 20.62 -16.61
C VAL A 317 5.03 19.36 -16.41
N TYR A 318 6.32 19.44 -16.70
CA TYR A 318 7.26 18.32 -16.47
C TYR A 318 7.56 18.03 -14.99
N ARG A 319 7.20 18.95 -14.08
CA ARG A 319 7.50 18.85 -12.65
C ARG A 319 6.26 18.73 -11.78
N ILE A 320 5.07 18.89 -12.36
CA ILE A 320 3.80 18.97 -11.61
C ILE A 320 3.53 17.74 -10.72
N PHE A 321 4.09 16.58 -11.08
CA PHE A 321 3.97 15.32 -10.34
C PHE A 321 5.05 15.12 -9.26
N ARG A 322 5.99 16.06 -9.13
CA ARG A 322 6.99 15.97 -8.06
C ARG A 322 6.38 16.43 -6.74
N PRO A 323 6.62 15.70 -5.64
CA PRO A 323 6.13 16.10 -4.33
C PRO A 323 6.61 17.51 -3.95
N PHE A 324 5.70 18.30 -3.36
CA PHE A 324 5.94 19.67 -2.88
C PHE A 324 6.27 20.72 -3.98
N GLU A 325 6.12 20.38 -5.24
CA GLU A 325 6.33 21.34 -6.34
C GLU A 325 5.11 22.24 -6.52
N GLN A 326 5.38 23.54 -6.71
CA GLN A 326 4.39 24.56 -7.02
C GLN A 326 4.97 25.51 -8.06
N GLU A 327 4.14 26.06 -8.95
CA GLU A 327 4.61 26.90 -10.07
C GLU A 327 5.30 28.18 -9.56
N SER A 328 4.76 28.83 -8.53
CA SER A 328 5.37 29.97 -7.87
C SER A 328 4.99 30.08 -6.37
N ILE A 329 5.83 30.79 -5.60
CA ILE A 329 5.56 31.08 -4.18
C ILE A 329 4.31 31.98 -4.03
N GLU A 330 4.03 32.85 -5.00
CA GLU A 330 2.85 33.72 -5.01
C GLU A 330 1.57 32.92 -5.24
N THR A 331 1.59 31.94 -6.14
CA THR A 331 0.50 31.01 -6.38
C THR A 331 0.18 30.21 -5.11
N GLY A 332 1.20 29.73 -4.40
CA GLY A 332 1.06 29.04 -3.13
C GLY A 332 0.43 29.92 -2.03
N LYS A 333 0.77 31.19 -1.94
CA LYS A 333 0.20 32.13 -0.95
C LYS A 333 -1.23 32.54 -1.28
N LYS A 334 -1.55 32.73 -2.57
CA LYS A 334 -2.87 33.21 -3.01
C LYS A 334 -3.93 32.09 -2.96
N TYR A 335 -3.56 30.88 -3.34
CA TYR A 335 -4.51 29.81 -3.55
C TYR A 335 -4.33 28.60 -2.61
N GLY A 336 -3.28 28.56 -1.79
CA GLY A 336 -2.98 27.44 -0.89
C GLY A 336 -2.62 26.15 -1.66
N GLY A 337 -2.25 25.12 -0.95
CA GLY A 337 -2.00 23.76 -1.50
C GLY A 337 -0.71 23.17 -0.96
N THR A 338 -0.66 21.85 -0.85
CA THR A 338 0.49 21.07 -0.33
C THR A 338 1.56 20.83 -1.38
N GLY A 339 1.19 20.84 -2.66
CA GLY A 339 2.01 20.29 -3.74
C GLY A 339 2.12 18.75 -3.70
N LEU A 340 1.30 18.08 -2.89
CA LEU A 340 1.28 16.61 -2.80
C LEU A 340 0.18 15.97 -3.65
N GLY A 341 -0.95 16.65 -3.84
CA GLY A 341 -2.12 16.08 -4.51
C GLY A 341 -1.79 15.50 -5.89
N MET A 342 -1.05 16.21 -6.74
CA MET A 342 -0.67 15.73 -8.06
C MET A 342 0.30 14.54 -8.01
N ALA A 343 1.24 14.54 -7.07
CA ALA A 343 2.14 13.41 -6.84
C ALA A 343 1.39 12.16 -6.39
N ILE A 344 0.43 12.32 -5.46
CA ILE A 344 -0.46 11.23 -5.02
C ILE A 344 -1.29 10.70 -6.19
N THR A 345 -1.85 11.60 -7.02
CA THR A 345 -2.63 11.22 -8.19
C THR A 345 -1.82 10.40 -9.17
N ASP A 346 -0.59 10.79 -9.48
CA ASP A 346 0.31 10.05 -10.36
C ASP A 346 0.58 8.64 -9.82
N GLN A 347 0.90 8.54 -8.54
CA GLN A 347 1.13 7.24 -7.89
C GLN A 347 -0.11 6.35 -7.88
N LEU A 348 -1.30 6.90 -7.61
CA LEU A 348 -2.56 6.15 -7.64
C LEU A 348 -2.86 5.64 -9.05
N VAL A 349 -2.69 6.47 -10.08
CA VAL A 349 -2.87 6.05 -11.49
C VAL A 349 -1.91 4.92 -11.85
N HIS A 350 -0.64 5.00 -11.44
CA HIS A 350 0.34 3.94 -11.66
C HIS A 350 -0.02 2.64 -10.92
N LEU A 351 -0.46 2.72 -9.66
CA LEU A 351 -0.92 1.56 -8.88
C LEU A 351 -2.12 0.88 -9.54
N MET A 352 -3.03 1.66 -10.16
CA MET A 352 -4.17 1.15 -10.91
C MET A 352 -3.79 0.63 -12.32
N GLY A 353 -2.50 0.61 -12.67
CA GLY A 353 -2.01 0.16 -13.97
C GLY A 353 -2.29 1.13 -15.12
N GLY A 354 -2.63 2.39 -14.81
CA GLY A 354 -2.98 3.42 -15.76
C GLY A 354 -1.84 4.33 -16.18
N GLN A 355 -2.18 5.33 -16.99
CA GLN A 355 -1.28 6.38 -17.43
C GLN A 355 -1.98 7.74 -17.32
N ILE A 356 -1.20 8.79 -17.02
CA ILE A 356 -1.67 10.17 -16.93
C ILE A 356 -0.97 11.03 -17.99
N LEU A 357 -1.74 11.85 -18.68
CA LEU A 357 -1.26 12.83 -19.64
C LEU A 357 -1.74 14.22 -19.22
N VAL A 358 -0.85 15.21 -19.31
CA VAL A 358 -1.18 16.62 -19.02
C VAL A 358 -0.79 17.47 -20.22
N GLU A 359 -1.75 18.24 -20.70
CA GLU A 359 -1.56 19.25 -21.75
C GLU A 359 -2.01 20.60 -21.20
N SER A 360 -1.13 21.58 -21.19
CA SER A 360 -1.45 22.91 -20.68
C SER A 360 -0.62 23.98 -21.37
N LEU A 361 -1.24 25.13 -21.57
CA LEU A 361 -0.59 26.32 -22.12
C LEU A 361 -1.02 27.57 -21.34
N PRO A 362 -0.10 28.48 -21.02
CA PRO A 362 -0.45 29.72 -20.36
C PRO A 362 -1.59 30.49 -21.05
N GLY A 363 -2.63 30.85 -20.30
CA GLY A 363 -3.80 31.58 -20.77
C GLY A 363 -4.80 30.76 -21.63
N LYS A 364 -4.58 29.43 -21.75
CA LYS A 364 -5.50 28.55 -22.52
C LYS A 364 -6.15 27.46 -21.69
N GLY A 365 -5.75 27.33 -20.41
CA GLY A 365 -6.23 26.27 -19.53
C GLY A 365 -5.40 25.01 -19.56
N SER A 366 -5.94 23.94 -18.97
CA SER A 366 -5.28 22.66 -18.84
C SER A 366 -6.20 21.49 -19.15
N ASP A 367 -5.60 20.41 -19.63
CA ASP A 367 -6.21 19.11 -19.85
C ASP A 367 -5.46 18.05 -19.04
N PHE A 368 -6.16 17.44 -18.09
CA PHE A 368 -5.67 16.27 -17.35
C PHE A 368 -6.41 15.04 -17.84
N THR A 369 -5.69 14.08 -18.40
CA THR A 369 -6.29 12.86 -18.98
C THR A 369 -5.66 11.64 -18.32
N VAL A 370 -6.51 10.73 -17.83
CA VAL A 370 -6.12 9.43 -17.28
C VAL A 370 -6.63 8.32 -18.18
N TYR A 371 -5.76 7.39 -18.51
CA TYR A 371 -6.08 6.16 -19.22
C TYR A 371 -6.01 4.98 -18.25
N LEU A 372 -7.07 4.20 -18.17
CA LEU A 372 -7.20 3.04 -17.29
C LEU A 372 -7.88 1.89 -18.02
N THR A 373 -7.55 0.66 -17.64
CA THR A 373 -8.25 -0.53 -18.09
C THR A 373 -8.84 -1.22 -16.86
N LEU A 374 -10.15 -1.38 -16.79
CA LEU A 374 -10.86 -2.00 -15.66
C LEU A 374 -11.72 -3.17 -16.14
N PRO A 375 -11.84 -4.25 -15.35
CA PRO A 375 -12.75 -5.35 -15.66
C PRO A 375 -14.21 -4.90 -15.59
N GLN A 376 -15.05 -5.47 -16.46
CA GLN A 376 -16.50 -5.33 -16.37
C GLN A 376 -17.02 -6.14 -15.18
N ALA A 377 -17.93 -5.59 -14.39
CA ALA A 377 -18.59 -6.32 -13.30
C ALA A 377 -19.66 -7.27 -13.85
N GLU A 378 -19.77 -8.47 -13.27
CA GLU A 378 -20.79 -9.44 -13.62
C GLU A 378 -22.17 -9.05 -13.07
N ALA A 379 -23.25 -9.62 -13.65
CA ALA A 379 -24.63 -9.25 -13.29
C ALA A 379 -24.98 -9.54 -11.81
N ASP A 380 -24.43 -10.60 -11.25
CA ASP A 380 -24.64 -10.98 -9.84
C ASP A 380 -23.94 -10.00 -8.86
N GLU A 381 -22.79 -9.44 -9.27
CA GLU A 381 -22.06 -8.43 -8.51
C GLU A 381 -22.78 -7.07 -8.52
N GLN A 382 -23.42 -6.71 -9.64
CA GLN A 382 -24.23 -5.49 -9.77
C GLN A 382 -25.45 -5.51 -8.84
N ALA A 383 -26.11 -6.65 -8.70
CA ALA A 383 -27.29 -6.81 -7.85
C ALA A 383 -27.01 -6.56 -6.36
N SER A 384 -25.76 -6.81 -5.91
CA SER A 384 -25.35 -6.60 -4.54
C SER A 384 -25.25 -5.11 -4.15
N VAL A 385 -25.07 -4.22 -5.11
CA VAL A 385 -24.90 -2.77 -4.93
C VAL A 385 -26.20 -1.99 -5.19
N THR A 386 -26.99 -2.39 -6.20
CA THR A 386 -28.24 -1.69 -6.58
C THR A 386 -29.33 -1.75 -5.50
N GLY A 387 -29.31 -2.75 -4.63
CA GLY A 387 -30.21 -2.80 -3.46
C GLY A 387 -29.93 -1.75 -2.37
N ARG A 388 -28.92 -0.88 -2.56
CA ARG A 388 -28.52 0.15 -1.57
C ARG A 388 -28.90 1.59 -1.94
N ALA A 389 -29.45 1.84 -3.12
CA ALA A 389 -29.70 3.19 -3.64
C ALA A 389 -31.19 3.60 -3.53
N GLU A 390 -31.90 3.28 -2.43
CA GLU A 390 -33.26 3.74 -2.22
C GLU A 390 -33.33 4.98 -1.33
N ASP A 391 -34.04 6.00 -1.82
CA ASP A 391 -34.56 7.23 -1.21
C ASP A 391 -33.84 7.83 0.03
N GLN A 392 -33.17 8.95 -0.18
CA GLN A 392 -32.47 9.71 0.87
C GLN A 392 -33.39 10.19 2.01
N ASN A 393 -34.67 10.43 1.75
CA ASN A 393 -35.66 10.92 2.73
C ASN A 393 -36.35 9.82 3.56
N GLN A 394 -36.18 8.57 3.21
CA GLN A 394 -36.92 7.45 3.82
C GLN A 394 -36.49 7.14 5.27
N TYR A 395 -35.32 7.62 5.71
CA TYR A 395 -34.72 7.30 7.01
C TYR A 395 -34.55 8.52 7.92
N GLU A 396 -35.26 9.62 7.69
CA GLU A 396 -35.15 10.82 8.54
C GLU A 396 -35.46 10.55 10.01
N ASP A 397 -36.44 9.68 10.26
CA ASP A 397 -36.89 9.31 11.61
C ASP A 397 -36.26 8.00 12.15
N ALA A 398 -35.22 7.46 11.47
CA ALA A 398 -34.69 6.12 11.79
C ALA A 398 -34.10 6.02 13.22
N PHE A 399 -33.66 7.12 13.82
CA PHE A 399 -33.12 7.14 15.18
C PHE A 399 -34.12 7.63 16.22
N GLN A 400 -35.37 7.96 15.85
CA GLN A 400 -36.38 8.45 16.76
C GLN A 400 -36.73 7.37 17.79
N GLY A 401 -36.42 7.67 19.06
CA GLY A 401 -36.67 6.77 20.19
C GLY A 401 -35.64 5.63 20.35
N CYS A 402 -34.68 5.46 19.42
CA CYS A 402 -33.63 4.44 19.55
C CYS A 402 -32.76 4.65 20.77
N ARG A 403 -32.36 3.56 21.41
CA ARG A 403 -31.39 3.54 22.52
C ARG A 403 -30.07 2.99 22.03
N ILE A 404 -29.05 3.85 22.07
CA ILE A 404 -27.73 3.58 21.55
C ILE A 404 -26.74 3.43 22.70
N LEU A 405 -25.94 2.37 22.69
CA LEU A 405 -24.74 2.30 23.53
C LEU A 405 -23.55 2.76 22.69
N MET A 406 -22.86 3.79 23.12
CA MET A 406 -21.68 4.32 22.46
C MET A 406 -20.44 4.10 23.31
N ALA A 407 -19.43 3.43 22.76
CA ALA A 407 -18.12 3.30 23.37
C ALA A 407 -17.13 4.23 22.65
N GLU A 408 -16.63 5.23 23.38
CA GLU A 408 -15.70 6.26 22.89
C GLU A 408 -14.86 6.74 24.07
N ASP A 409 -13.54 6.72 23.95
CA ASP A 409 -12.61 7.10 25.02
C ASP A 409 -12.31 8.60 25.08
N ASN A 410 -12.66 9.34 24.04
CA ASN A 410 -12.46 10.78 23.97
C ASN A 410 -13.76 11.52 24.34
N ASP A 411 -13.75 12.22 25.47
CA ASP A 411 -14.91 12.95 26.00
C ASP A 411 -15.49 13.98 25.02
N ILE A 412 -14.64 14.61 24.21
CA ILE A 412 -15.07 15.62 23.22
C ILE A 412 -15.80 14.93 22.06
N ASN A 413 -15.24 13.85 21.52
CA ASN A 413 -15.88 13.07 20.45
C ASN A 413 -17.22 12.49 20.92
N ALA A 414 -17.24 11.94 22.14
CA ALA A 414 -18.46 11.42 22.76
C ALA A 414 -19.54 12.51 22.90
N MET A 415 -19.18 13.69 23.41
CA MET A 415 -20.09 14.82 23.58
C MET A 415 -20.70 15.28 22.24
N ILE A 416 -19.86 15.43 21.18
CA ILE A 416 -20.31 15.82 19.84
C ILE A 416 -21.28 14.77 19.27
N ALA A 417 -20.90 13.49 19.35
CA ALA A 417 -21.72 12.41 18.83
C ALA A 417 -23.06 12.28 19.57
N VAL A 418 -23.05 12.42 20.88
CA VAL A 418 -24.28 12.40 21.71
C VAL A 418 -25.21 13.55 21.29
N GLU A 419 -24.71 14.79 21.22
CA GLU A 419 -25.54 15.93 20.86
C GLU A 419 -26.17 15.80 19.46
N LEU A 420 -25.40 15.26 18.48
CA LEU A 420 -25.91 15.02 17.13
C LEU A 420 -26.92 13.87 17.09
N LEU A 421 -26.66 12.75 17.76
CA LEU A 421 -27.57 11.59 17.80
C LEU A 421 -28.86 11.91 18.58
N GLU A 422 -28.76 12.61 19.69
CA GLU A 422 -29.93 13.08 20.46
C GLU A 422 -30.73 14.12 19.69
N GLY A 423 -30.07 15.00 18.92
CA GLY A 423 -30.72 15.90 17.98
C GLY A 423 -31.52 15.18 16.87
N MET A 424 -31.18 13.93 16.56
CA MET A 424 -31.91 13.03 15.66
C MET A 424 -32.98 12.18 16.39
N GLY A 425 -33.20 12.39 17.68
CA GLY A 425 -34.23 11.73 18.49
C GLY A 425 -33.80 10.43 19.19
N ALA A 426 -32.52 10.08 19.17
CA ALA A 426 -31.99 8.92 19.89
C ALA A 426 -31.79 9.21 21.39
N LYS A 427 -31.57 8.16 22.19
CA LYS A 427 -31.05 8.21 23.57
C LYS A 427 -29.73 7.48 23.62
N VAL A 428 -28.66 8.15 24.10
CA VAL A 428 -27.32 7.61 24.06
C VAL A 428 -26.75 7.40 25.45
N ASP A 429 -26.36 6.16 25.75
CA ASP A 429 -25.55 5.83 26.93
C ASP A 429 -24.09 5.73 26.49
N VAL A 430 -23.17 6.47 27.16
CA VAL A 430 -21.75 6.51 26.80
C VAL A 430 -20.91 5.65 27.75
N ALA A 431 -19.98 4.89 27.18
CA ALA A 431 -18.94 4.13 27.88
C ALA A 431 -17.56 4.58 27.42
N GLN A 432 -16.64 4.88 28.33
CA GLN A 432 -15.31 5.42 28.03
C GLN A 432 -14.27 4.38 27.58
N ASN A 433 -14.63 3.11 27.51
CA ASN A 433 -13.79 2.03 26.97
C ASN A 433 -14.62 0.77 26.73
N GLY A 434 -14.03 -0.23 26.08
CA GLY A 434 -14.71 -1.48 25.75
C GLY A 434 -15.14 -2.30 26.97
N GLN A 435 -14.42 -2.22 28.09
CA GLN A 435 -14.79 -2.90 29.33
C GLN A 435 -16.05 -2.29 29.94
N LEU A 436 -16.14 -0.98 30.04
CA LEU A 436 -17.33 -0.27 30.52
C LEU A 436 -18.53 -0.45 29.57
N ALA A 437 -18.31 -0.55 28.27
CA ALA A 437 -19.38 -0.87 27.32
C ALA A 437 -19.95 -2.27 27.55
N LEU A 438 -19.09 -3.26 27.80
CA LEU A 438 -19.50 -4.62 28.14
C LEU A 438 -20.32 -4.64 29.44
N GLU A 439 -19.84 -3.95 30.48
CA GLU A 439 -20.54 -3.83 31.78
C GLU A 439 -21.88 -3.10 31.64
N ALA A 440 -21.93 -2.00 30.88
CA ALA A 440 -23.17 -1.26 30.62
C ALA A 440 -24.21 -2.13 29.89
N PHE A 441 -23.76 -2.91 28.88
CA PHE A 441 -24.63 -3.84 28.17
C PHE A 441 -25.17 -4.94 29.08
N GLN A 442 -24.34 -5.51 29.96
CA GLN A 442 -24.75 -6.54 30.92
C GLN A 442 -25.70 -6.03 32.03
N ALA A 443 -25.52 -4.76 32.42
CA ALA A 443 -26.33 -4.16 33.49
C ALA A 443 -27.78 -3.84 33.08
N LYS A 444 -28.08 -3.80 31.77
CA LYS A 444 -29.41 -3.52 31.24
C LYS A 444 -30.18 -4.80 30.91
N PRO A 445 -31.52 -4.77 30.89
CA PRO A 445 -32.33 -5.88 30.40
C PRO A 445 -31.97 -6.27 28.94
N GLU A 446 -32.29 -7.49 28.54
CA GLU A 446 -32.18 -7.91 27.16
C GLU A 446 -33.00 -7.00 26.24
N HIS A 447 -32.48 -6.75 25.04
CA HIS A 447 -33.07 -5.85 24.03
C HIS A 447 -33.29 -4.40 24.51
N TYR A 448 -32.49 -3.94 25.50
CA TYR A 448 -32.55 -2.54 25.95
C TYR A 448 -31.94 -1.58 24.92
N TYR A 449 -30.83 -1.97 24.26
CA TYR A 449 -30.20 -1.19 23.22
C TYR A 449 -30.60 -1.70 21.83
N ASP A 450 -30.82 -0.77 20.89
CA ASP A 450 -31.16 -1.09 19.52
C ASP A 450 -29.91 -1.37 18.68
N PHE A 451 -28.81 -0.66 18.96
CA PHE A 451 -27.50 -0.91 18.36
C PHE A 451 -26.38 -0.31 19.22
N ILE A 452 -25.13 -0.69 18.89
CA ILE A 452 -23.91 -0.23 19.54
C ILE A 452 -23.02 0.47 18.53
N LEU A 453 -22.50 1.66 18.87
CA LEU A 453 -21.40 2.33 18.20
C LEU A 453 -20.12 2.07 19.01
N MET A 454 -19.14 1.42 18.41
CA MET A 454 -17.96 0.93 19.10
C MET A 454 -16.69 1.50 18.49
N ASP A 455 -15.99 2.39 19.19
CA ASP A 455 -14.65 2.77 18.79
C ASP A 455 -13.74 1.54 18.77
N VAL A 456 -12.96 1.40 17.70
CA VAL A 456 -12.02 0.29 17.55
C VAL A 456 -10.83 0.44 18.49
N GLN A 457 -10.31 1.66 18.64
CA GLN A 457 -9.10 1.93 19.41
C GLN A 457 -9.44 2.63 20.73
N MET A 458 -9.47 1.86 21.80
CA MET A 458 -9.74 2.36 23.16
C MET A 458 -8.77 1.74 24.16
N PRO A 459 -8.47 2.45 25.29
CA PRO A 459 -7.68 1.91 26.38
C PRO A 459 -8.43 0.80 27.13
N VAL A 460 -7.72 0.00 27.91
CA VAL A 460 -8.23 -1.08 28.78
C VAL A 460 -8.71 -2.28 27.98
N LEU A 461 -9.75 -2.14 27.15
CA LEU A 461 -10.26 -3.16 26.25
C LEU A 461 -10.62 -2.49 24.92
N ASP A 462 -9.95 -2.89 23.85
CA ASP A 462 -10.22 -2.39 22.51
C ASP A 462 -11.60 -2.84 21.99
N GLY A 463 -12.14 -2.12 20.99
CA GLY A 463 -13.50 -2.37 20.51
C GLY A 463 -13.67 -3.74 19.86
N ARG A 464 -12.65 -4.30 19.22
CA ARG A 464 -12.71 -5.63 18.61
C ARG A 464 -12.76 -6.72 19.69
N ALA A 465 -11.95 -6.57 20.73
CA ALA A 465 -11.96 -7.48 21.88
C ALA A 465 -13.27 -7.36 22.67
N ALA A 466 -13.77 -6.14 22.86
CA ALA A 466 -15.08 -5.89 23.50
C ALA A 466 -16.22 -6.53 22.70
N THR A 467 -16.20 -6.42 21.37
CA THR A 467 -17.20 -7.04 20.50
C THR A 467 -17.18 -8.57 20.62
N ARG A 468 -15.99 -9.19 20.58
CA ARG A 468 -15.89 -10.65 20.80
C ARG A 468 -16.42 -11.07 22.16
N ALA A 469 -16.12 -10.30 23.21
CA ALA A 469 -16.62 -10.57 24.56
C ALA A 469 -18.15 -10.41 24.64
N LEU A 470 -18.72 -9.35 24.02
CA LEU A 470 -20.15 -9.15 23.89
C LEU A 470 -20.85 -10.33 23.19
N ARG A 471 -20.30 -10.77 22.04
CA ARG A 471 -20.84 -11.91 21.28
C ARG A 471 -20.76 -13.24 22.02
N ALA A 472 -19.87 -13.37 23.00
CA ALA A 472 -19.70 -14.57 23.83
C ALA A 472 -20.59 -14.61 25.07
N LEU A 473 -21.38 -13.57 25.34
CA LEU A 473 -22.29 -13.54 26.47
C LEU A 473 -23.45 -14.55 26.30
N ASP A 474 -23.86 -15.19 27.38
CA ASP A 474 -25.04 -16.06 27.42
C ASP A 474 -26.33 -15.22 27.54
N ARG A 475 -26.62 -14.47 26.46
CA ARG A 475 -27.80 -13.59 26.32
C ARG A 475 -28.34 -13.70 24.91
N SER A 476 -29.67 -13.68 24.77
CA SER A 476 -30.32 -13.82 23.46
C SER A 476 -29.98 -12.66 22.52
N ASP A 477 -29.86 -11.43 23.02
CA ASP A 477 -29.57 -10.23 22.26
C ASP A 477 -28.09 -10.04 21.95
N ALA A 478 -27.17 -10.73 22.63
CA ALA A 478 -25.74 -10.57 22.46
C ALA A 478 -25.23 -10.97 21.05
N THR A 479 -25.88 -11.97 20.44
CA THR A 479 -25.55 -12.40 19.06
C THR A 479 -26.23 -11.57 18.00
N GLU A 480 -27.37 -10.92 18.34
CA GLU A 480 -28.25 -10.24 17.40
C GLU A 480 -28.10 -8.73 17.34
N ILE A 481 -27.60 -8.08 18.42
CA ILE A 481 -27.49 -6.63 18.47
C ILE A 481 -26.53 -6.13 17.39
N PRO A 482 -26.93 -5.16 16.57
CA PRO A 482 -26.03 -4.55 15.61
C PRO A 482 -24.91 -3.79 16.31
N ILE A 483 -23.64 -4.04 15.91
CA ILE A 483 -22.45 -3.35 16.41
C ILE A 483 -21.74 -2.75 15.23
N PHE A 484 -21.58 -1.43 15.23
CA PHE A 484 -20.90 -0.69 14.17
C PHE A 484 -19.58 -0.12 14.68
N ALA A 485 -18.51 -0.46 13.97
CA ALA A 485 -17.18 0.04 14.26
C ALA A 485 -17.07 1.53 13.93
N LEU A 486 -16.41 2.29 14.82
CA LEU A 486 -15.93 3.64 14.57
C LEU A 486 -14.40 3.59 14.55
N SER A 487 -13.75 3.98 13.48
CA SER A 487 -12.29 4.00 13.44
C SER A 487 -11.74 5.30 12.85
N ALA A 488 -10.52 5.63 13.25
CA ALA A 488 -9.82 6.78 12.67
C ALA A 488 -9.37 6.53 11.23
N ASP A 489 -9.25 5.26 10.84
CA ASP A 489 -8.75 4.83 9.54
C ASP A 489 -9.84 4.10 8.75
N ALA A 490 -9.99 4.45 7.46
CA ALA A 490 -10.95 3.84 6.53
C ALA A 490 -10.29 2.73 5.68
N PHE A 491 -9.43 1.88 6.30
CA PHE A 491 -8.69 0.87 5.53
C PHE A 491 -9.45 -0.45 5.45
N ILE A 492 -9.30 -1.11 4.30
CA ILE A 492 -9.87 -2.43 3.99
C ILE A 492 -9.51 -3.45 5.07
N GLU A 493 -8.28 -3.41 5.56
CA GLU A 493 -7.80 -4.34 6.59
C GLU A 493 -8.49 -4.11 7.92
N ASP A 494 -8.72 -2.84 8.31
CA ASP A 494 -9.44 -2.48 9.53
C ASP A 494 -10.93 -2.85 9.45
N GLU A 495 -11.56 -2.64 8.30
CA GLU A 495 -12.92 -3.08 8.02
C GLU A 495 -13.02 -4.61 8.13
N ARG A 496 -12.13 -5.36 7.45
CA ARG A 496 -12.09 -6.82 7.50
C ARG A 496 -11.92 -7.35 8.93
N LEU A 497 -10.97 -6.83 9.69
CA LEU A 497 -10.73 -7.22 11.08
C LEU A 497 -11.90 -6.89 12.00
N SER A 498 -12.61 -5.79 11.75
CA SER A 498 -13.82 -5.43 12.48
C SER A 498 -14.95 -6.41 12.20
N MET A 499 -15.19 -6.76 10.94
CA MET A 499 -16.19 -7.76 10.56
C MET A 499 -15.85 -9.15 11.11
N GLU A 500 -14.58 -9.59 11.05
CA GLU A 500 -14.12 -10.85 11.64
C GLU A 500 -14.31 -10.91 13.17
N SER A 501 -14.31 -9.76 13.85
CA SER A 501 -14.58 -9.68 15.30
C SER A 501 -16.08 -9.78 15.66
N GLY A 502 -16.97 -9.80 14.64
CA GLY A 502 -18.42 -9.91 14.84
C GLY A 502 -19.17 -8.58 14.77
N MET A 503 -18.56 -7.51 14.23
CA MET A 503 -19.23 -6.23 13.96
C MET A 503 -20.07 -6.31 12.68
N ASN A 504 -21.03 -5.42 12.51
CA ASN A 504 -22.01 -5.42 11.43
C ASN A 504 -21.78 -4.32 10.38
N GLY A 505 -20.82 -3.46 10.61
CA GLY A 505 -20.40 -2.40 9.70
C GLY A 505 -19.26 -1.59 10.27
N HIS A 506 -18.64 -0.76 9.42
CA HIS A 506 -17.48 0.03 9.76
C HIS A 506 -17.64 1.46 9.25
N TYR A 507 -17.36 2.45 10.09
CA TYR A 507 -17.42 3.87 9.77
C TYR A 507 -16.14 4.57 10.16
N SER A 508 -15.66 5.42 9.28
CA SER A 508 -14.49 6.27 9.54
C SER A 508 -14.86 7.51 10.36
N LYS A 509 -13.97 7.93 11.23
CA LYS A 509 -14.04 9.23 11.91
C LYS A 509 -13.40 10.32 11.03
N PRO A 510 -14.00 11.53 10.89
CA PRO A 510 -15.20 12.00 11.54
C PRO A 510 -16.46 11.31 11.00
N ILE A 511 -17.41 11.02 11.90
CA ILE A 511 -18.61 10.27 11.54
C ILE A 511 -19.53 11.13 10.66
N ASP A 512 -19.85 10.63 9.46
CA ASP A 512 -20.97 11.16 8.68
C ASP A 512 -22.29 10.64 9.26
N PHE A 513 -22.91 11.43 10.13
CA PHE A 513 -24.15 11.05 10.82
C PHE A 513 -25.34 10.89 9.88
N ILE A 514 -25.33 11.52 8.71
CA ILE A 514 -26.37 11.37 7.69
C ILE A 514 -26.24 10.00 7.03
N ALA A 515 -25.03 9.64 6.62
CA ALA A 515 -24.74 8.32 6.09
C ALA A 515 -24.94 7.21 7.13
N LEU A 516 -24.52 7.44 8.38
CA LEU A 516 -24.75 6.53 9.50
C LEU A 516 -26.25 6.26 9.69
N ARG A 517 -27.08 7.31 9.79
CA ARG A 517 -28.54 7.21 9.98
C ARG A 517 -29.18 6.41 8.85
N ARG A 518 -28.82 6.69 7.62
CA ARG A 518 -29.34 5.96 6.44
C ARG A 518 -28.99 4.47 6.50
N ASN A 519 -27.72 4.15 6.71
CA ASN A 519 -27.24 2.77 6.63
C ASN A 519 -27.71 1.93 7.81
N VAL A 520 -27.65 2.49 9.04
CA VAL A 520 -28.17 1.82 10.25
C VAL A 520 -29.69 1.72 10.20
N GLY A 521 -30.39 2.76 9.74
CA GLY A 521 -31.85 2.74 9.56
C GLY A 521 -32.30 1.65 8.58
N ALA A 522 -31.59 1.49 7.46
CA ALA A 522 -31.84 0.39 6.53
C ALA A 522 -31.60 -0.99 7.16
N TYR A 523 -30.57 -1.10 8.02
CA TYR A 523 -30.26 -2.35 8.72
C TYR A 523 -31.35 -2.69 9.76
N LEU A 524 -31.80 -1.74 10.58
CA LEU A 524 -32.83 -1.93 11.62
C LEU A 524 -34.18 -2.37 11.00
N ARG A 525 -34.62 -1.72 9.93
CA ARG A 525 -35.88 -2.10 9.24
C ARG A 525 -35.84 -3.52 8.65
N ARG A 526 -34.70 -3.97 8.13
CA ARG A 526 -34.56 -5.35 7.63
C ARG A 526 -34.69 -6.39 8.75
N LYS A 527 -34.31 -6.02 9.98
CA LYS A 527 -34.44 -6.88 11.16
C LYS A 527 -35.91 -7.00 11.62
N GLU A 528 -36.69 -5.92 11.50
CA GLU A 528 -38.12 -5.90 11.84
C GLU A 528 -39.00 -6.71 10.86
N THR A 529 -38.49 -6.93 9.61
CA THR A 529 -39.25 -7.63 8.55
C THR A 529 -38.94 -9.14 8.51
N ARG A 530 -37.99 -9.62 9.30
CA ARG A 530 -37.65 -11.05 9.48
C ARG A 530 -38.19 -11.60 10.76
#